data_8656f30d113debff50331f2912496673
#
_entry.id   8656f30d113debff50331f2912496673
#
_cell.length_a   1.000
_cell.length_b   1.000
_cell.length_c   1.000
_cell.angle_alpha   90.00
_cell.angle_beta   90.00
_cell.angle_gamma   90.00
#
_symmetry.space_group_name_H-M   'P 1'
#
loop_
_entity.id
_entity.type
_entity.pdbx_description
1 polymer ?
#
loop_
_entity_poly.entity_id
_entity_poly.type
_entity_poly.pdbx_seq_one_letter_code
_entity_poly.pdbx_strand_id
1 'polypeptide(L)'
;MFRSTLSLLYLAVITGSVQAASPTDWPQFRGVDRTGLSKDTGLRKEWPEGGPPVAWQVDTVGESYSSLAVADGRVFTQGNVGDEGRILCLSQEDGSIIWSVRSPAEEKVYTHGRGNGARGTPTVDGNLVYVIGGGGDLTCLKAESGDVVWSKHLVKDLGGGRPGWGYSESPLIDGDNLIVIPGGRNGCVAALNKMTGDVVWRSEGVKDRAHYCSAIVAESNGVRQIITFTGGAGKDAPPRVVGVDAGSGDLLWWYGNSANGTASVSTPIFHNDMVFSASAYGTGGGAVRLVKGEDGFTAPEVYFEKKIQNQHGGMVLVDGYMYGTGSGALLCVSFETGEIKWQARSAGKGSLCYADGHLYCYGERNEVTLVEVNSEEYIEKGRFSVPKRGKQTWAHPVVANGKFFLRDMTNLTCYNVRAE
;
A
#
# COMPACT_ATOMS: atom_id res chain seq x y z
N MET A 1 28.93 18.73 -66.79
CA MET A 1 27.55 18.44 -66.35
C MET A 1 27.63 17.52 -65.10
N PHE A 2 27.58 18.12 -63.93
CA PHE A 2 27.53 17.38 -62.66
C PHE A 2 26.08 17.41 -62.14
N ARG A 3 25.47 16.25 -62.01
CA ARG A 3 24.14 16.08 -61.39
C ARG A 3 24.34 15.79 -59.91
N SER A 4 23.97 16.73 -59.02
CA SER A 4 23.89 16.52 -57.59
C SER A 4 22.55 15.83 -57.26
N THR A 5 22.64 14.65 -56.71
CA THR A 5 21.48 13.92 -56.11
C THR A 5 21.36 14.37 -54.65
N LEU A 6 20.28 15.08 -54.34
CA LEU A 6 19.90 15.45 -52.99
C LEU A 6 19.14 14.26 -52.36
N SER A 7 19.74 13.60 -51.35
CA SER A 7 19.06 12.57 -50.54
C SER A 7 18.32 13.26 -49.37
N LEU A 8 16.99 13.24 -49.41
CA LEU A 8 16.15 13.62 -48.26
C LEU A 8 16.18 12.50 -47.23
N LEU A 9 16.77 12.78 -46.06
CA LEU A 9 16.57 11.92 -44.87
C LEU A 9 15.20 12.23 -44.26
N TYR A 10 14.30 11.29 -44.29
CA TYR A 10 13.06 11.37 -43.49
C TYR A 10 13.38 10.96 -42.03
N LEU A 11 13.33 11.94 -41.13
CA LEU A 11 13.35 11.68 -39.69
C LEU A 11 11.94 11.28 -39.30
N ALA A 12 11.73 9.99 -39.01
CA ALA A 12 10.49 9.50 -38.42
C ALA A 12 10.46 9.93 -36.94
N VAL A 13 9.69 10.95 -36.63
CA VAL A 13 9.36 11.30 -35.24
C VAL A 13 8.38 10.24 -34.73
N ILE A 14 8.87 9.29 -33.94
CA ILE A 14 8.01 8.36 -33.20
C ILE A 14 7.43 9.17 -32.03
N THR A 15 6.24 9.71 -32.23
CA THR A 15 5.42 10.24 -31.14
C THR A 15 4.87 9.05 -30.36
N GLY A 16 5.59 8.64 -29.32
CA GLY A 16 5.05 7.73 -28.33
C GLY A 16 3.83 8.39 -27.69
N SER A 17 2.63 7.92 -28.00
CA SER A 17 1.43 8.31 -27.29
C SER A 17 1.57 7.85 -25.83
N VAL A 18 1.68 8.80 -24.89
CA VAL A 18 1.49 8.50 -23.48
C VAL A 18 0.05 8.02 -23.35
N GLN A 19 -0.14 6.73 -23.18
CA GLN A 19 -1.46 6.15 -22.96
C GLN A 19 -1.91 6.63 -21.58
N ALA A 20 -3.08 7.24 -21.51
CA ALA A 20 -3.66 7.63 -20.22
C ALA A 20 -3.88 6.37 -19.38
N ALA A 21 -3.48 6.41 -18.10
CA ALA A 21 -3.68 5.30 -17.16
C ALA A 21 -5.13 4.82 -17.20
N SER A 22 -5.35 3.52 -17.20
CA SER A 22 -6.69 2.95 -17.14
C SER A 22 -7.36 3.35 -15.81
N PRO A 23 -8.63 3.76 -15.81
CA PRO A 23 -9.33 4.08 -14.57
C PRO A 23 -9.42 2.88 -13.61
N THR A 24 -9.22 1.67 -14.10
CA THR A 24 -9.24 0.41 -13.35
C THR A 24 -7.85 -0.09 -12.96
N ASP A 25 -6.79 0.68 -13.23
CA ASP A 25 -5.45 0.40 -12.76
C ASP A 25 -5.36 0.48 -11.22
N TRP A 26 -4.36 -0.21 -10.67
CA TRP A 26 -4.04 -0.23 -9.23
C TRP A 26 -2.58 0.20 -9.03
N PRO A 27 -2.23 1.49 -9.28
CA PRO A 27 -0.85 1.92 -9.48
C PRO A 27 0.00 1.96 -8.20
N GLN A 28 -0.58 1.75 -7.03
CA GLN A 28 0.10 1.81 -5.75
C GLN A 28 -0.59 0.96 -4.69
N PHE A 29 0.01 0.89 -3.51
CA PHE A 29 -0.56 0.23 -2.34
C PHE A 29 -1.99 0.73 -2.06
N ARG A 30 -2.94 -0.20 -1.99
CA ARG A 30 -4.38 0.04 -1.78
C ARG A 30 -5.07 0.87 -2.87
N GLY A 31 -4.55 0.85 -4.11
CA GLY A 31 -5.19 1.46 -5.29
C GLY A 31 -4.94 2.96 -5.42
N VAL A 32 -5.60 3.57 -6.39
CA VAL A 32 -5.37 4.96 -6.81
C VAL A 32 -5.40 5.95 -5.64
N ASP A 33 -6.40 5.81 -4.76
CA ASP A 33 -6.65 6.73 -3.64
C ASP A 33 -6.18 6.16 -2.29
N ARG A 34 -5.45 5.05 -2.28
CA ARG A 34 -5.00 4.31 -1.07
C ARG A 34 -6.12 3.88 -0.13
N THR A 35 -7.32 3.75 -0.63
CA THR A 35 -8.53 3.37 0.12
C THR A 35 -8.78 1.87 0.16
N GLY A 36 -8.16 1.11 -0.72
CA GLY A 36 -8.44 -0.32 -0.91
C GLY A 36 -9.65 -0.58 -1.80
N LEU A 37 -10.13 0.45 -2.51
CA LEU A 37 -11.29 0.38 -3.40
C LEU A 37 -10.82 0.33 -4.85
N SER A 38 -11.16 -0.75 -5.55
CA SER A 38 -11.01 -0.86 -7.00
C SER A 38 -12.17 -0.15 -7.70
N LYS A 39 -11.88 0.46 -8.84
CA LYS A 39 -12.88 1.07 -9.74
C LYS A 39 -13.41 0.08 -10.79
N ASP A 40 -12.99 -1.17 -10.73
CA ASP A 40 -13.49 -2.24 -11.61
C ASP A 40 -14.98 -2.48 -11.40
N THR A 41 -15.68 -2.76 -12.49
CA THR A 41 -17.11 -3.12 -12.55
C THR A 41 -17.31 -4.27 -13.54
N GLY A 42 -18.50 -4.88 -13.52
CA GLY A 42 -18.81 -6.03 -14.38
C GLY A 42 -18.06 -7.30 -13.94
N LEU A 43 -17.86 -7.42 -12.63
CA LEU A 43 -17.16 -8.57 -12.05
C LEU A 43 -18.17 -9.66 -11.62
N ARG A 44 -17.68 -10.91 -11.49
CA ARG A 44 -18.46 -12.04 -10.98
C ARG A 44 -18.96 -11.75 -9.59
N LYS A 45 -20.28 -11.89 -9.37
CA LYS A 45 -20.94 -11.68 -8.09
C LYS A 45 -20.90 -12.91 -7.19
N GLU A 46 -20.59 -14.07 -7.76
CA GLU A 46 -20.44 -15.35 -7.08
C GLU A 46 -19.28 -16.11 -7.70
N TRP A 47 -18.59 -16.91 -6.90
CA TRP A 47 -17.55 -17.78 -7.40
C TRP A 47 -18.02 -19.22 -7.47
N PRO A 48 -17.61 -19.99 -8.48
CA PRO A 48 -17.84 -21.43 -8.54
C PRO A 48 -17.05 -22.15 -7.43
N GLU A 49 -17.37 -23.41 -7.20
CA GLU A 49 -16.56 -24.28 -6.36
C GLU A 49 -15.10 -24.30 -6.86
N GLY A 50 -14.14 -24.08 -5.96
CA GLY A 50 -12.71 -23.95 -6.29
C GLY A 50 -12.25 -22.54 -6.67
N GLY A 51 -13.15 -21.56 -6.72
CA GLY A 51 -12.85 -20.16 -6.98
C GLY A 51 -12.91 -19.75 -8.45
N PRO A 52 -12.54 -18.51 -8.77
CA PRO A 52 -12.56 -18.01 -10.15
C PRO A 52 -11.46 -18.68 -10.99
N PRO A 53 -11.62 -18.73 -12.34
CA PRO A 53 -10.64 -19.33 -13.23
C PRO A 53 -9.25 -18.69 -13.10
N VAL A 54 -8.21 -19.49 -13.00
CA VAL A 54 -6.81 -19.04 -13.06
C VAL A 54 -6.50 -18.61 -14.49
N ALA A 55 -6.08 -17.34 -14.65
CA ALA A 55 -5.59 -16.83 -15.94
C ALA A 55 -4.12 -17.25 -16.14
N TRP A 56 -3.30 -17.05 -15.11
CA TRP A 56 -1.91 -17.49 -15.08
C TRP A 56 -1.38 -17.56 -13.64
N GLN A 57 -0.27 -18.29 -13.48
CA GLN A 57 0.43 -18.43 -12.21
C GLN A 57 1.93 -18.52 -12.46
N VAL A 58 2.73 -17.78 -11.66
CA VAL A 58 4.20 -17.82 -11.69
C VAL A 58 4.75 -17.96 -10.27
N ASP A 59 5.94 -18.55 -10.14
CA ASP A 59 6.66 -18.70 -8.86
C ASP A 59 8.04 -18.02 -8.86
N THR A 60 8.24 -17.11 -9.80
CA THR A 60 9.53 -16.45 -10.09
C THR A 60 9.68 -15.06 -9.46
N VAL A 61 8.69 -14.58 -8.69
CA VAL A 61 8.71 -13.22 -8.12
C VAL A 61 9.53 -13.08 -6.84
N GLY A 62 10.18 -14.17 -6.39
CA GLY A 62 11.04 -14.19 -5.20
C GLY A 62 10.28 -14.09 -3.88
N GLU A 63 10.97 -14.38 -2.77
CA GLU A 63 10.37 -14.31 -1.43
C GLU A 63 10.06 -12.87 -1.02
N SER A 64 8.83 -12.57 -0.66
CA SER A 64 8.42 -11.23 -0.20
C SER A 64 7.01 -11.19 0.36
N TYR A 65 6.72 -10.15 1.13
CA TYR A 65 5.37 -9.73 1.52
C TYR A 65 4.89 -8.49 0.77
N SER A 66 5.67 -7.99 -0.19
CA SER A 66 5.22 -6.91 -1.08
C SER A 66 3.94 -7.34 -1.79
N SER A 67 2.94 -6.49 -1.81
CA SER A 67 1.84 -6.61 -2.75
C SER A 67 2.31 -6.16 -4.13
N LEU A 68 1.41 -5.82 -5.00
CA LEU A 68 1.72 -5.43 -6.38
C LEU A 68 1.01 -4.14 -6.77
N ALA A 69 1.62 -3.41 -7.69
CA ALA A 69 0.97 -2.36 -8.43
C ALA A 69 0.66 -2.85 -9.85
N VAL A 70 -0.46 -2.42 -10.40
CA VAL A 70 -0.90 -2.74 -11.77
C VAL A 70 -1.11 -1.44 -12.51
N ALA A 71 -0.39 -1.23 -13.59
CA ALA A 71 -0.50 -0.03 -14.43
C ALA A 71 -0.07 -0.33 -15.87
N ASP A 72 -0.80 0.21 -16.84
CA ASP A 72 -0.48 0.13 -18.27
C ASP A 72 -0.19 -1.30 -18.76
N GLY A 73 -1.00 -2.28 -18.33
CA GLY A 73 -0.84 -3.68 -18.72
C GLY A 73 0.36 -4.39 -18.08
N ARG A 74 0.95 -3.81 -17.05
CA ARG A 74 2.11 -4.34 -16.31
C ARG A 74 1.80 -4.54 -14.84
N VAL A 75 2.52 -5.48 -14.24
CA VAL A 75 2.47 -5.79 -12.81
C VAL A 75 3.84 -5.53 -12.22
N PHE A 76 3.92 -4.67 -11.21
CA PHE A 76 5.17 -4.31 -10.53
C PHE A 76 5.16 -4.88 -9.12
N THR A 77 6.25 -5.53 -8.73
CA THR A 77 6.42 -6.09 -7.40
C THR A 77 7.92 -6.17 -7.06
N GLN A 78 8.25 -6.67 -5.88
CA GLN A 78 9.64 -6.88 -5.45
C GLN A 78 9.76 -8.13 -4.59
N GLY A 79 10.93 -8.79 -4.61
CA GLY A 79 11.17 -9.99 -3.82
C GLY A 79 12.62 -10.45 -3.88
N ASN A 80 13.01 -11.31 -2.95
CA ASN A 80 14.34 -11.92 -2.95
C ASN A 80 14.37 -13.10 -3.92
N VAL A 81 15.20 -13.01 -4.94
CA VAL A 81 15.47 -14.06 -5.91
C VAL A 81 16.92 -14.52 -5.71
N GLY A 82 17.12 -15.71 -5.15
CA GLY A 82 18.42 -16.13 -4.67
C GLY A 82 18.94 -15.20 -3.57
N ASP A 83 20.16 -14.71 -3.72
CA ASP A 83 20.83 -13.83 -2.75
C ASP A 83 20.67 -12.33 -3.06
N GLU A 84 19.69 -11.95 -3.88
CA GLU A 84 19.47 -10.57 -4.30
C GLU A 84 18.02 -10.14 -4.12
N GLY A 85 17.80 -8.92 -3.64
CA GLY A 85 16.53 -8.24 -3.72
C GLY A 85 16.30 -7.75 -5.16
N ARG A 86 15.17 -8.15 -5.75
CA ARG A 86 14.79 -7.79 -7.11
C ARG A 86 13.52 -6.96 -7.14
N ILE A 87 13.52 -5.95 -7.98
CA ILE A 87 12.36 -5.19 -8.40
C ILE A 87 11.96 -5.77 -9.75
N LEU A 88 10.70 -6.16 -9.89
CA LEU A 88 10.23 -6.90 -11.06
C LEU A 88 9.05 -6.19 -11.72
N CYS A 89 9.05 -6.21 -13.05
CA CYS A 89 7.92 -5.89 -13.90
C CYS A 89 7.53 -7.12 -14.69
N LEU A 90 6.25 -7.48 -14.63
CA LEU A 90 5.68 -8.60 -15.35
C LEU A 90 4.59 -8.11 -16.31
N SER A 91 4.33 -8.87 -17.35
CA SER A 91 3.15 -8.70 -18.21
C SER A 91 1.89 -9.03 -17.39
N GLN A 92 0.90 -8.15 -17.43
CA GLN A 92 -0.41 -8.41 -16.82
C GLN A 92 -1.18 -9.52 -17.55
N GLU A 93 -0.87 -9.76 -18.82
CA GLU A 93 -1.58 -10.73 -19.65
C GLU A 93 -1.25 -12.17 -19.26
N ASP A 94 0.05 -12.49 -19.12
CA ASP A 94 0.54 -13.86 -18.97
C ASP A 94 1.51 -14.08 -17.80
N GLY A 95 1.89 -13.01 -17.05
CA GLY A 95 2.81 -13.08 -15.93
C GLY A 95 4.29 -13.22 -16.31
N SER A 96 4.65 -13.15 -17.60
CA SER A 96 6.04 -13.18 -18.04
C SER A 96 6.83 -11.97 -17.53
N ILE A 97 8.10 -12.19 -17.15
CA ILE A 97 8.97 -11.10 -16.66
C ILE A 97 9.39 -10.25 -17.86
N ILE A 98 9.05 -8.93 -17.81
CA ILE A 98 9.47 -7.94 -18.79
C ILE A 98 10.88 -7.45 -18.43
N TRP A 99 11.09 -7.09 -17.15
CA TRP A 99 12.41 -6.74 -16.62
C TRP A 99 12.53 -7.09 -15.13
N SER A 100 13.77 -7.26 -14.67
CA SER A 100 14.10 -7.53 -13.28
C SER A 100 15.41 -6.83 -12.92
N VAL A 101 15.38 -5.95 -11.93
CA VAL A 101 16.50 -5.07 -11.56
C VAL A 101 16.77 -5.16 -10.07
N ARG A 102 18.05 -5.13 -9.68
CA ARG A 102 18.46 -4.97 -8.28
C ARG A 102 18.50 -3.47 -7.93
N SER A 103 18.07 -3.12 -6.70
CA SER A 103 18.27 -1.77 -6.19
C SER A 103 19.77 -1.46 -6.03
N PRO A 104 20.30 -0.36 -6.60
CA PRO A 104 21.70 0.03 -6.37
C PRO A 104 21.98 0.41 -4.92
N ALA A 105 20.97 0.84 -4.17
CA ALA A 105 21.10 1.18 -2.76
C ALA A 105 21.07 -0.04 -1.84
N GLU A 106 20.72 -1.23 -2.35
CA GLU A 106 20.73 -2.46 -1.58
C GLU A 106 22.16 -2.96 -1.35
N GLU A 107 22.62 -2.89 -0.12
CA GLU A 107 23.96 -3.43 0.24
C GLU A 107 23.94 -4.92 0.51
N LYS A 108 22.88 -5.38 1.13
CA LYS A 108 22.64 -6.77 1.50
C LYS A 108 21.16 -7.09 1.37
N VAL A 109 20.88 -8.25 0.78
CA VAL A 109 19.53 -8.77 0.69
C VAL A 109 18.84 -8.78 2.07
N TYR A 110 17.65 -8.25 2.12
CA TYR A 110 16.91 -8.18 3.38
C TYR A 110 16.37 -9.55 3.77
N THR A 111 16.83 -10.04 4.92
CA THR A 111 16.37 -11.30 5.53
C THR A 111 15.91 -11.06 6.97
N HIS A 112 14.89 -11.80 7.39
CA HIS A 112 14.37 -11.74 8.75
C HIS A 112 13.72 -13.06 9.15
N GLY A 113 13.84 -13.48 10.42
CA GLY A 113 13.28 -14.73 10.92
C GLY A 113 11.75 -14.90 10.80
N ARG A 114 11.01 -13.80 10.58
CA ARG A 114 9.56 -13.80 10.31
C ARG A 114 9.21 -13.71 8.83
N GLY A 115 10.18 -13.82 7.94
CA GLY A 115 10.04 -13.80 6.48
C GLY A 115 10.98 -12.82 5.81
N ASN A 116 11.52 -13.26 4.70
CA ASN A 116 12.49 -12.54 3.88
C ASN A 116 11.82 -11.59 2.90
N GLY A 117 12.61 -10.76 2.27
CA GLY A 117 12.22 -9.87 1.19
C GLY A 117 11.50 -8.59 1.65
N ALA A 118 11.20 -7.78 0.69
CA ALA A 118 10.53 -6.51 0.88
C ALA A 118 9.10 -6.66 1.40
N ARG A 119 8.55 -5.57 1.94
CA ARG A 119 7.17 -5.50 2.44
C ARG A 119 6.36 -4.37 1.80
N GLY A 120 7.04 -3.29 1.40
CA GLY A 120 6.43 -2.17 0.70
C GLY A 120 5.97 -2.58 -0.70
N THR A 121 4.87 -2.02 -1.16
CA THR A 121 4.36 -2.17 -2.51
C THR A 121 4.96 -1.09 -3.42
N PRO A 122 5.35 -1.38 -4.65
CA PRO A 122 5.76 -0.37 -5.62
C PRO A 122 4.67 0.68 -5.85
N THR A 123 5.08 1.92 -6.13
CA THR A 123 4.18 3.00 -6.55
C THR A 123 4.57 3.45 -7.95
N VAL A 124 3.60 3.41 -8.87
CA VAL A 124 3.73 3.85 -10.25
C VAL A 124 3.13 5.24 -10.40
N ASP A 125 3.89 6.17 -10.97
CA ASP A 125 3.44 7.51 -11.31
C ASP A 125 3.92 7.87 -12.72
N GLY A 126 3.01 7.83 -13.68
CA GLY A 126 3.32 7.95 -15.09
C GLY A 126 4.34 6.91 -15.55
N ASN A 127 5.47 7.36 -16.04
CA ASN A 127 6.55 6.50 -16.53
C ASN A 127 7.59 6.11 -15.46
N LEU A 128 7.35 6.39 -14.19
CA LEU A 128 8.26 6.12 -13.08
C LEU A 128 7.65 5.13 -12.07
N VAL A 129 8.53 4.33 -11.47
CA VAL A 129 8.21 3.39 -10.40
C VAL A 129 9.10 3.67 -9.19
N TYR A 130 8.51 3.77 -8.02
CA TYR A 130 9.20 4.02 -6.75
C TYR A 130 9.04 2.81 -5.85
N VAL A 131 10.13 2.34 -5.27
CA VAL A 131 10.17 1.14 -4.41
C VAL A 131 11.01 1.37 -3.18
N ILE A 132 10.57 0.84 -2.05
CA ILE A 132 11.34 0.76 -0.81
C ILE A 132 11.55 -0.71 -0.48
N GLY A 133 12.80 -1.15 -0.44
CA GLY A 133 13.18 -2.47 0.03
C GLY A 133 13.18 -2.58 1.56
N GLY A 134 13.16 -3.81 2.08
CA GLY A 134 13.09 -4.06 3.52
C GLY A 134 14.29 -3.50 4.32
N GLY A 135 15.43 -3.30 3.68
CA GLY A 135 16.63 -2.68 4.24
C GLY A 135 16.54 -1.16 4.37
N GLY A 136 15.70 -0.52 3.55
CA GLY A 136 15.57 0.91 3.43
C GLY A 136 16.20 1.47 2.15
N ASP A 137 16.52 0.63 1.20
CA ASP A 137 16.90 0.99 -0.17
C ASP A 137 15.67 1.55 -0.89
N LEU A 138 15.74 2.80 -1.29
CA LEU A 138 14.72 3.53 -2.04
C LEU A 138 15.22 3.73 -3.46
N THR A 139 14.44 3.30 -4.45
CA THR A 139 14.83 3.37 -5.86
C THR A 139 13.70 3.90 -6.71
N CYS A 140 14.03 4.82 -7.62
CA CYS A 140 13.19 5.29 -8.72
C CYS A 140 13.69 4.68 -10.02
N LEU A 141 12.78 4.07 -10.80
CA LEU A 141 13.07 3.42 -12.07
C LEU A 141 12.12 3.90 -13.15
N LYS A 142 12.53 3.76 -14.41
CA LYS A 142 11.61 3.87 -15.54
C LYS A 142 10.69 2.65 -15.58
N ALA A 143 9.39 2.85 -15.65
CA ALA A 143 8.39 1.78 -15.67
C ALA A 143 8.53 0.85 -16.89
N GLU A 144 8.95 1.39 -18.02
CA GLU A 144 9.08 0.66 -19.27
C GLU A 144 10.28 -0.28 -19.29
N SER A 145 11.46 0.20 -18.85
CA SER A 145 12.75 -0.50 -19.04
C SER A 145 13.37 -1.05 -17.75
N GLY A 146 12.95 -0.55 -16.57
CA GLY A 146 13.63 -0.81 -15.32
C GLY A 146 14.94 -0.03 -15.13
N ASP A 147 15.27 0.90 -16.04
CA ASP A 147 16.45 1.75 -15.88
C ASP A 147 16.34 2.57 -14.60
N VAL A 148 17.38 2.54 -13.77
CA VAL A 148 17.43 3.33 -12.54
C VAL A 148 17.59 4.80 -12.88
N VAL A 149 16.66 5.64 -12.39
CA VAL A 149 16.72 7.10 -12.51
C VAL A 149 17.56 7.68 -11.37
N TRP A 150 17.25 7.28 -10.15
CA TRP A 150 18.01 7.61 -8.95
C TRP A 150 17.78 6.55 -7.85
N SER A 151 18.66 6.51 -6.87
CA SER A 151 18.47 5.69 -5.67
C SER A 151 19.05 6.38 -4.44
N LYS A 152 18.44 6.10 -3.28
CA LYS A 152 18.86 6.57 -1.95
C LYS A 152 18.63 5.47 -0.93
N HIS A 153 19.23 5.63 0.24
CA HIS A 153 19.01 4.72 1.36
C HIS A 153 18.43 5.49 2.56
N LEU A 154 17.23 5.09 3.02
CA LEU A 154 16.51 5.80 4.08
C LEU A 154 17.33 6.00 5.36
N VAL A 155 18.17 5.02 5.71
CA VAL A 155 19.04 5.13 6.90
C VAL A 155 20.28 5.96 6.61
N LYS A 156 21.02 5.68 5.52
CA LYS A 156 22.33 6.28 5.26
C LYS A 156 22.23 7.72 4.76
N ASP A 157 21.37 7.94 3.76
CA ASP A 157 21.28 9.23 3.09
C ASP A 157 20.30 10.16 3.81
N LEU A 158 19.26 9.59 4.46
CA LEU A 158 18.25 10.36 5.16
C LEU A 158 18.36 10.31 6.69
N GLY A 159 19.35 9.59 7.27
CA GLY A 159 19.54 9.49 8.71
C GLY A 159 18.37 8.82 9.44
N GLY A 160 17.66 7.94 8.75
CA GLY A 160 16.52 7.21 9.27
C GLY A 160 16.89 6.09 10.25
N GLY A 161 15.89 5.48 10.86
CA GLY A 161 16.02 4.34 11.76
C GLY A 161 15.18 3.16 11.30
N ARG A 162 15.83 2.09 10.80
CA ARG A 162 15.12 0.91 10.32
C ARG A 162 14.30 0.26 11.45
N PRO A 163 12.98 0.03 11.25
CA PRO A 163 12.17 -0.73 12.20
C PRO A 163 12.67 -2.18 12.36
N GLY A 164 12.35 -2.80 13.49
CA GLY A 164 12.82 -4.16 13.81
C GLY A 164 12.48 -5.22 12.76
N TRP A 165 11.36 -5.07 12.06
CA TRP A 165 10.94 -5.98 10.97
C TRP A 165 11.15 -5.39 9.58
N GLY A 166 12.06 -4.43 9.44
CA GLY A 166 12.36 -3.74 8.18
C GLY A 166 11.34 -2.66 7.83
N TYR A 167 11.66 -1.87 6.81
CA TYR A 167 10.72 -0.92 6.25
C TYR A 167 9.57 -1.67 5.57
N SER A 168 8.35 -1.24 5.83
CA SER A 168 7.12 -1.89 5.32
C SER A 168 6.18 -0.90 4.63
N GLU A 169 6.50 0.38 4.70
CA GLU A 169 5.74 1.41 4.00
C GLU A 169 5.85 1.27 2.48
N SER A 170 4.84 1.73 1.80
CA SER A 170 4.82 1.93 0.35
C SER A 170 4.96 3.41 0.06
N PRO A 171 5.89 3.83 -0.83
CA PRO A 171 6.09 5.25 -1.13
C PRO A 171 4.79 5.90 -1.59
N LEU A 172 4.57 7.17 -1.23
CA LEU A 172 3.37 7.92 -1.58
C LEU A 172 3.74 9.09 -2.47
N ILE A 173 3.06 9.26 -3.60
CA ILE A 173 3.19 10.46 -4.44
C ILE A 173 2.16 11.49 -4.03
N ASP A 174 2.62 12.72 -3.83
CA ASP A 174 1.81 13.91 -3.59
C ASP A 174 2.30 15.08 -4.46
N GLY A 175 1.69 15.26 -5.61
CA GLY A 175 2.13 16.22 -6.62
C GLY A 175 3.53 15.89 -7.14
N ASP A 176 4.48 16.80 -6.91
CA ASP A 176 5.90 16.61 -7.27
C ASP A 176 6.72 15.97 -6.16
N ASN A 177 6.09 15.65 -5.04
CA ASN A 177 6.74 15.07 -3.89
C ASN A 177 6.54 13.55 -3.81
N LEU A 178 7.63 12.86 -3.45
CA LEU A 178 7.64 11.49 -2.97
C LEU A 178 7.72 11.51 -1.44
N ILE A 179 6.67 11.08 -0.77
CA ILE A 179 6.61 10.99 0.69
C ILE A 179 7.13 9.64 1.15
N VAL A 180 8.06 9.66 2.09
CA VAL A 180 8.67 8.49 2.74
C VAL A 180 8.75 8.68 4.25
N ILE A 181 8.89 7.59 5.00
CA ILE A 181 8.95 7.59 6.47
C ILE A 181 10.29 7.01 6.95
N PRO A 182 11.39 7.76 6.81
CA PRO A 182 12.71 7.28 7.26
C PRO A 182 12.75 7.02 8.76
N GLY A 183 11.94 7.76 9.54
CA GLY A 183 12.02 7.78 10.99
C GLY A 183 13.29 8.47 11.52
N GLY A 184 13.34 8.71 12.83
CA GLY A 184 14.56 9.17 13.48
C GLY A 184 14.62 10.68 13.75
N ARG A 185 15.78 11.09 14.30
CA ARG A 185 15.95 12.44 14.88
C ARG A 185 15.90 13.59 13.86
N ASN A 186 16.14 13.28 12.59
CA ASN A 186 16.13 14.27 11.52
C ASN A 186 14.74 14.51 10.92
N GLY A 187 13.68 14.06 11.58
CA GLY A 187 12.30 14.08 11.12
C GLY A 187 11.83 12.70 10.68
N CYS A 188 10.66 12.28 11.18
CA CYS A 188 10.12 10.95 10.90
C CYS A 188 9.59 10.81 9.47
N VAL A 189 8.92 11.85 8.96
CA VAL A 189 8.36 11.93 7.62
C VAL A 189 9.23 12.85 6.78
N ALA A 190 9.41 12.53 5.51
CA ALA A 190 10.15 13.34 4.56
C ALA A 190 9.44 13.41 3.22
N ALA A 191 9.49 14.57 2.57
CA ALA A 191 9.19 14.74 1.17
C ALA A 191 10.48 14.86 0.38
N LEU A 192 10.55 14.10 -0.70
CA LEU A 192 11.63 14.16 -1.68
C LEU A 192 11.06 14.66 -3.02
N ASN A 193 11.83 15.39 -3.80
CA ASN A 193 11.47 15.63 -5.18
C ASN A 193 11.43 14.28 -5.91
N LYS A 194 10.29 13.92 -6.47
CA LYS A 194 10.08 12.62 -7.10
C LYS A 194 11.00 12.34 -8.28
N MET A 195 11.47 13.39 -9.00
CA MET A 195 12.32 13.27 -10.18
C MET A 195 13.81 13.12 -9.84
N THR A 196 14.27 13.72 -8.71
CA THR A 196 15.72 13.76 -8.36
C THR A 196 16.05 12.99 -7.09
N GLY A 197 15.05 12.73 -6.23
CA GLY A 197 15.24 12.14 -4.90
C GLY A 197 15.80 13.16 -3.88
N ASP A 198 15.93 14.43 -4.21
CA ASP A 198 16.41 15.45 -3.27
C ASP A 198 15.37 15.77 -2.21
N VAL A 199 15.83 16.01 -0.97
CA VAL A 199 14.95 16.34 0.14
C VAL A 199 14.33 17.73 -0.09
N VAL A 200 13.00 17.79 -0.08
CA VAL A 200 12.22 19.04 -0.13
C VAL A 200 11.97 19.54 1.29
N TRP A 201 11.47 18.68 2.17
CA TRP A 201 11.27 18.99 3.59
C TRP A 201 11.36 17.73 4.47
N ARG A 202 11.52 17.95 5.77
CA ARG A 202 11.48 16.94 6.82
C ARG A 202 10.60 17.42 7.97
N SER A 203 9.86 16.49 8.57
CA SER A 203 9.00 16.79 9.70
C SER A 203 9.82 17.01 11.00
N GLU A 204 10.45 18.18 11.15
CA GLU A 204 11.37 18.46 12.27
C GLU A 204 10.68 18.38 13.65
N GLY A 205 9.36 18.62 13.70
CA GLY A 205 8.53 18.47 14.89
C GLY A 205 8.18 17.02 15.25
N VAL A 206 8.46 16.04 14.36
CA VAL A 206 8.15 14.62 14.56
C VAL A 206 9.43 13.80 14.48
N LYS A 207 10.11 13.60 15.62
CA LYS A 207 11.38 12.85 15.73
C LYS A 207 11.19 11.40 16.10
N ASP A 208 10.04 10.86 15.78
CA ASP A 208 9.61 9.49 16.08
C ASP A 208 10.38 8.48 15.22
N ARG A 209 10.41 7.24 15.68
CA ARG A 209 10.88 6.11 14.85
C ARG A 209 9.88 5.82 13.73
N ALA A 210 10.37 5.34 12.61
CA ALA A 210 9.51 4.74 11.59
C ALA A 210 8.72 3.57 12.19
N HIS A 211 7.51 3.36 11.70
CA HIS A 211 6.70 2.19 12.00
C HIS A 211 6.40 1.40 10.72
N TYR A 212 5.27 0.69 10.65
CA TYR A 212 5.02 -0.24 9.53
C TYR A 212 3.88 0.20 8.61
N CYS A 213 3.32 1.37 8.87
CA CYS A 213 2.18 1.93 8.16
C CYS A 213 2.61 2.69 6.91
N SER A 214 1.85 2.57 5.85
CA SER A 214 1.94 3.45 4.67
C SER A 214 1.08 4.70 4.87
N ALA A 215 1.64 5.87 4.57
CA ALA A 215 0.95 7.15 4.71
C ALA A 215 -0.21 7.31 3.71
N ILE A 216 -1.15 8.18 4.06
CA ILE A 216 -2.19 8.71 3.17
C ILE A 216 -2.09 10.23 3.07
N VAL A 217 -2.66 10.78 2.01
CA VAL A 217 -2.93 12.22 1.88
C VAL A 217 -4.38 12.48 2.21
N ALA A 218 -4.64 13.55 2.96
CA ALA A 218 -5.99 14.03 3.25
C ALA A 218 -6.02 15.55 3.18
N GLU A 219 -7.19 16.11 2.90
CA GLU A 219 -7.42 17.54 3.01
C GLU A 219 -8.52 17.78 4.06
N SER A 220 -8.19 18.49 5.12
CA SER A 220 -9.11 18.83 6.20
C SER A 220 -9.06 20.31 6.47
N ASN A 221 -10.25 20.95 6.54
CA ASN A 221 -10.37 22.39 6.80
C ASN A 221 -9.46 23.24 5.89
N GLY A 222 -9.34 22.88 4.61
CA GLY A 222 -8.51 23.56 3.59
C GLY A 222 -7.01 23.38 3.78
N VAL A 223 -6.55 22.43 4.60
CA VAL A 223 -5.14 22.10 4.79
C VAL A 223 -4.87 20.67 4.33
N ARG A 224 -3.95 20.54 3.37
CA ARG A 224 -3.47 19.25 2.87
C ARG A 224 -2.45 18.65 3.84
N GLN A 225 -2.64 17.40 4.21
CA GLN A 225 -1.92 16.73 5.29
C GLN A 225 -1.45 15.34 4.87
N ILE A 226 -0.31 14.94 5.40
CA ILE A 226 0.18 13.55 5.34
C ILE A 226 -0.14 12.90 6.68
N ILE A 227 -0.88 11.79 6.65
CA ILE A 227 -1.32 11.08 7.86
C ILE A 227 -0.67 9.69 7.89
N THR A 228 -0.02 9.35 9.02
CA THR A 228 0.62 8.06 9.21
C THR A 228 0.77 7.69 10.67
N PHE A 229 1.02 6.41 10.95
CA PHE A 229 1.50 5.97 12.27
C PHE A 229 3.01 6.15 12.39
N THR A 230 3.44 6.50 13.60
CA THR A 230 4.85 6.55 14.00
C THR A 230 5.12 5.64 15.21
N GLY A 231 6.37 5.21 15.37
CA GLY A 231 6.81 4.33 16.47
C GLY A 231 7.16 5.06 17.76
N GLY A 232 6.87 6.37 17.84
CA GLY A 232 7.24 7.20 18.96
C GLY A 232 8.76 7.41 19.14
N ALA A 233 9.15 8.30 20.04
CA ALA A 233 10.55 8.64 20.33
C ALA A 233 10.96 8.34 21.77
N GLY A 234 10.10 7.75 22.58
CA GLY A 234 10.34 7.42 23.97
C GLY A 234 9.11 7.62 24.85
N LYS A 235 9.31 7.79 26.17
CA LYS A 235 8.19 7.93 27.11
C LYS A 235 7.36 9.20 26.88
N ASP A 236 8.01 10.31 26.52
CA ASP A 236 7.36 11.60 26.31
C ASP A 236 6.77 11.76 24.91
N ALA A 237 7.07 10.83 24.00
CA ALA A 237 6.52 10.76 22.66
C ALA A 237 6.19 9.29 22.35
N PRO A 238 5.05 8.76 22.83
CA PRO A 238 4.65 7.38 22.58
C PRO A 238 4.31 7.15 21.10
N PRO A 239 4.17 5.88 20.67
CA PRO A 239 3.62 5.57 19.35
C PRO A 239 2.28 6.27 19.14
N ARG A 240 2.08 6.81 17.94
CA ARG A 240 0.91 7.65 17.62
C ARG A 240 0.63 7.73 16.14
N VAL A 241 -0.58 8.13 15.79
CA VAL A 241 -0.92 8.67 14.48
C VAL A 241 -0.57 10.15 14.49
N VAL A 242 0.02 10.63 13.41
CA VAL A 242 0.32 12.04 13.21
C VAL A 242 -0.28 12.54 11.91
N GLY A 243 -0.73 13.79 11.90
CA GLY A 243 -0.97 14.57 10.70
C GLY A 243 0.10 15.66 10.61
N VAL A 244 0.81 15.69 9.48
CA VAL A 244 1.78 16.75 9.19
C VAL A 244 1.33 17.53 7.96
N ASP A 245 1.65 18.81 7.89
CA ASP A 245 1.38 19.67 6.74
C ASP A 245 2.11 19.10 5.51
N ALA A 246 1.41 18.94 4.40
CA ALA A 246 1.98 18.32 3.20
C ALA A 246 2.99 19.22 2.48
N GLY A 247 2.95 20.54 2.70
CA GLY A 247 3.87 21.51 2.11
C GLY A 247 5.14 21.73 2.91
N SER A 248 5.07 21.67 4.27
CA SER A 248 6.20 22.00 5.15
C SER A 248 6.69 20.81 5.99
N GLY A 249 5.86 19.81 6.24
CA GLY A 249 6.17 18.73 7.18
C GLY A 249 5.93 19.09 8.65
N ASP A 250 5.36 20.25 8.94
CA ASP A 250 5.06 20.67 10.31
C ASP A 250 4.00 19.77 10.95
N LEU A 251 4.19 19.42 12.23
CA LEU A 251 3.21 18.66 12.98
C LEU A 251 1.95 19.49 13.19
N LEU A 252 0.81 19.00 12.72
CA LEU A 252 -0.49 19.63 12.89
C LEU A 252 -1.25 19.08 14.11
N TRP A 253 -1.29 17.75 14.24
CA TRP A 253 -1.99 17.05 15.32
C TRP A 253 -1.45 15.63 15.49
N TRP A 254 -1.84 14.98 16.59
CA TRP A 254 -1.53 13.58 16.85
C TRP A 254 -2.61 12.88 17.68
N TYR A 255 -2.66 11.53 17.60
CA TYR A 255 -3.56 10.67 18.36
C TYR A 255 -2.86 9.37 18.76
N GLY A 256 -2.91 8.97 20.05
CA GLY A 256 -2.13 7.87 20.60
C GLY A 256 -2.90 6.59 20.90
N ASN A 257 -4.22 6.64 21.21
CA ASN A 257 -4.94 5.50 21.78
C ASN A 257 -5.01 4.28 20.85
N SER A 258 -5.00 4.47 19.55
CA SER A 258 -5.01 3.40 18.54
C SER A 258 -3.62 2.85 18.15
N ALA A 259 -2.55 3.44 18.71
CA ALA A 259 -1.17 3.05 18.39
C ALA A 259 -0.57 2.16 19.47
N ASN A 260 0.41 1.31 19.11
CA ASN A 260 1.15 0.48 20.06
C ASN A 260 2.64 0.41 19.74
N GLY A 261 3.43 0.00 20.74
CA GLY A 261 4.90 -0.09 20.61
C GLY A 261 5.40 -1.34 19.86
N THR A 262 4.51 -2.27 19.49
CA THR A 262 4.88 -3.51 18.80
C THR A 262 4.84 -3.32 17.28
N ALA A 263 3.66 -3.01 16.75
CA ALA A 263 3.47 -2.71 15.32
C ALA A 263 2.11 -2.05 15.09
N SER A 264 2.10 -0.83 14.58
CA SER A 264 0.94 -0.18 13.97
C SER A 264 1.16 -0.22 12.46
N VAL A 265 0.35 -1.03 11.77
CA VAL A 265 0.54 -1.39 10.35
C VAL A 265 -0.61 -0.92 9.50
N SER A 266 -1.82 -0.93 10.06
CA SER A 266 -3.05 -0.59 9.35
C SER A 266 -3.02 0.85 8.82
N THR A 267 -3.41 1.04 7.57
CA THR A 267 -3.52 2.37 6.96
C THR A 267 -4.68 3.13 7.60
N PRO A 268 -4.49 4.38 8.05
CA PRO A 268 -5.59 5.22 8.52
C PRO A 268 -6.64 5.45 7.43
N ILE A 269 -7.88 5.70 7.84
CA ILE A 269 -8.99 6.11 6.95
C ILE A 269 -9.33 7.55 7.27
N PHE A 270 -9.39 8.40 6.25
CA PHE A 270 -9.88 9.76 6.37
C PHE A 270 -11.22 9.92 5.63
N HIS A 271 -12.19 10.50 6.29
CA HIS A 271 -13.48 10.85 5.69
C HIS A 271 -14.18 11.95 6.50
N ASN A 272 -14.66 13.01 5.86
CA ASN A 272 -15.43 14.09 6.48
C ASN A 272 -14.75 14.67 7.75
N ASP A 273 -13.50 15.08 7.63
CA ASP A 273 -12.69 15.61 8.74
C ASP A 273 -12.49 14.65 9.93
N MET A 274 -12.80 13.38 9.75
CA MET A 274 -12.51 12.35 10.72
C MET A 274 -11.37 11.44 10.24
N VAL A 275 -10.51 11.04 11.17
CA VAL A 275 -9.46 10.05 10.94
C VAL A 275 -9.72 8.85 11.85
N PHE A 276 -10.00 7.71 11.23
CA PHE A 276 -10.01 6.42 11.92
C PHE A 276 -8.64 5.76 11.80
N SER A 277 -8.19 5.13 12.87
CA SER A 277 -6.97 4.34 12.92
C SER A 277 -7.11 3.18 13.89
N ALA A 278 -6.45 2.04 13.59
CA ALA A 278 -6.51 0.85 14.42
C ALA A 278 -5.19 0.10 14.42
N SER A 279 -4.90 -0.58 15.50
CA SER A 279 -3.82 -1.56 15.56
C SER A 279 -4.19 -2.78 16.40
N ALA A 280 -3.49 -3.89 16.14
CA ALA A 280 -3.67 -5.15 16.86
C ALA A 280 -2.90 -5.18 18.19
N TYR A 281 -2.55 -6.39 18.62
CA TYR A 281 -1.79 -6.65 19.86
C TYR A 281 -2.50 -6.16 21.13
N GLY A 282 -3.85 -6.25 21.14
CA GLY A 282 -4.68 -5.86 22.28
C GLY A 282 -4.98 -4.35 22.35
N THR A 283 -4.62 -3.57 21.33
CA THR A 283 -4.82 -2.12 21.31
C THR A 283 -6.27 -1.76 20.98
N GLY A 284 -6.69 -1.83 19.74
CA GLY A 284 -8.03 -1.44 19.29
C GLY A 284 -8.01 -0.39 18.18
N GLY A 285 -9.17 0.17 17.89
CA GLY A 285 -9.36 1.22 16.88
C GLY A 285 -10.19 2.38 17.41
N GLY A 286 -9.88 3.57 16.95
CA GLY A 286 -10.59 4.78 17.33
C GLY A 286 -10.57 5.83 16.23
N ALA A 287 -11.48 6.77 16.33
CA ALA A 287 -11.57 7.91 15.42
C ALA A 287 -11.42 9.23 16.18
N VAL A 288 -10.76 10.17 15.52
CA VAL A 288 -10.66 11.56 15.95
C VAL A 288 -11.29 12.47 14.92
N ARG A 289 -11.83 13.61 15.35
CA ARG A 289 -12.29 14.68 14.46
C ARG A 289 -11.23 15.78 14.40
N LEU A 290 -10.84 16.15 13.19
CA LEU A 290 -9.90 17.24 13.00
C LEU A 290 -10.66 18.57 13.05
N VAL A 291 -10.25 19.43 13.96
CA VAL A 291 -10.82 20.77 14.16
C VAL A 291 -9.70 21.79 14.06
N LYS A 292 -9.83 22.73 13.11
CA LYS A 292 -8.89 23.85 12.96
C LYS A 292 -9.40 25.05 13.73
N GLY A 293 -8.68 25.45 14.77
CA GLY A 293 -8.89 26.67 15.55
C GLY A 293 -7.90 27.77 15.20
N GLU A 294 -7.90 28.84 15.98
CA GLU A 294 -6.94 29.94 15.85
C GLU A 294 -5.50 29.50 16.17
N ASP A 295 -5.33 28.61 17.13
CA ASP A 295 -4.03 28.09 17.57
C ASP A 295 -3.56 26.83 16.81
N GLY A 296 -4.21 26.47 15.69
CA GLY A 296 -3.90 25.29 14.89
C GLY A 296 -4.93 24.17 15.00
N PHE A 297 -4.51 22.93 14.72
CA PHE A 297 -5.38 21.76 14.72
C PHE A 297 -5.47 21.11 16.11
N THR A 298 -6.68 20.66 16.44
CA THR A 298 -6.92 19.69 17.51
C THR A 298 -7.56 18.42 16.92
N ALA A 299 -7.42 17.29 17.62
CA ALA A 299 -7.94 15.99 17.20
C ALA A 299 -8.67 15.29 18.36
N PRO A 300 -9.80 15.84 18.84
CA PRO A 300 -10.59 15.20 19.90
C PRO A 300 -11.08 13.83 19.45
N GLU A 301 -10.97 12.84 20.38
CA GLU A 301 -11.49 11.50 20.16
C GLU A 301 -13.01 11.53 20.04
N VAL A 302 -13.53 10.89 19.00
CA VAL A 302 -14.97 10.70 18.78
C VAL A 302 -15.41 9.41 19.44
N TYR A 303 -14.65 8.35 19.21
CA TYR A 303 -14.85 7.03 19.84
C TYR A 303 -13.56 6.23 19.87
N PHE A 304 -13.51 5.25 20.75
CA PHE A 304 -12.51 4.20 20.79
C PHE A 304 -13.16 2.85 21.14
N GLU A 305 -12.89 1.82 20.33
CA GLU A 305 -13.40 0.47 20.54
C GLU A 305 -12.25 -0.55 20.54
N LYS A 306 -12.00 -1.18 21.68
CA LYS A 306 -10.92 -2.13 21.89
C LYS A 306 -11.04 -3.41 21.03
N LYS A 307 -12.24 -3.77 20.58
CA LYS A 307 -12.49 -4.95 19.76
C LYS A 307 -12.11 -4.72 18.28
N ILE A 308 -12.02 -3.48 17.83
CA ILE A 308 -11.62 -3.16 16.46
C ILE A 308 -10.09 -3.24 16.33
N GLN A 309 -9.57 -4.46 16.40
CA GLN A 309 -8.14 -4.72 16.29
C GLN A 309 -7.78 -5.09 14.84
N ASN A 310 -7.28 -4.14 14.05
CA ASN A 310 -6.79 -4.41 12.72
C ASN A 310 -5.25 -4.46 12.72
N GLN A 311 -4.65 -5.48 12.11
CA GLN A 311 -3.21 -5.65 12.08
C GLN A 311 -2.63 -5.13 10.76
N HIS A 312 -2.42 -5.99 9.77
CA HIS A 312 -1.78 -5.63 8.51
C HIS A 312 -2.79 -5.43 7.37
N GLY A 313 -4.02 -5.92 7.54
CA GLY A 313 -4.99 -5.99 6.44
C GLY A 313 -5.62 -4.67 6.02
N GLY A 314 -5.55 -3.64 6.86
CA GLY A 314 -6.29 -2.41 6.64
C GLY A 314 -7.81 -2.62 6.72
N MET A 315 -8.54 -1.53 6.63
CA MET A 315 -10.01 -1.54 6.47
C MET A 315 -10.39 -0.72 5.24
N VAL A 316 -11.50 -1.04 4.61
CA VAL A 316 -12.10 -0.25 3.52
C VAL A 316 -13.36 0.43 4.02
N LEU A 317 -13.60 1.65 3.58
CA LEU A 317 -14.80 2.41 3.90
C LEU A 317 -15.74 2.41 2.68
N VAL A 318 -16.93 1.86 2.84
CA VAL A 318 -17.97 1.82 1.80
C VAL A 318 -19.30 2.22 2.43
N ASP A 319 -19.98 3.22 1.85
CA ASP A 319 -21.31 3.69 2.25
C ASP A 319 -21.46 3.95 3.77
N GLY A 320 -20.43 4.56 4.38
CA GLY A 320 -20.41 4.91 5.81
C GLY A 320 -20.02 3.77 6.75
N TYR A 321 -19.70 2.58 6.23
CA TYR A 321 -19.27 1.42 7.02
C TYR A 321 -17.87 0.99 6.66
N MET A 322 -17.08 0.65 7.68
CA MET A 322 -15.74 0.11 7.53
C MET A 322 -15.78 -1.42 7.56
N TYR A 323 -15.12 -2.04 6.60
CA TYR A 323 -14.96 -3.49 6.55
C TYR A 323 -13.47 -3.85 6.66
N GLY A 324 -13.13 -4.76 7.57
CA GLY A 324 -11.73 -5.19 7.74
C GLY A 324 -11.62 -6.34 8.71
N THR A 325 -10.47 -7.03 8.65
CA THR A 325 -10.25 -8.16 9.54
C THR A 325 -9.78 -7.70 10.90
N GLY A 326 -10.48 -8.11 11.96
CA GLY A 326 -10.09 -7.92 13.34
C GLY A 326 -9.15 -9.03 13.85
N SER A 327 -9.33 -9.44 15.10
CA SER A 327 -8.52 -10.50 15.77
C SER A 327 -8.78 -11.93 15.26
N GLY A 328 -9.21 -12.10 14.01
CA GLY A 328 -9.50 -13.41 13.41
C GLY A 328 -10.90 -13.49 12.78
N ALA A 329 -11.60 -12.37 12.70
CA ALA A 329 -12.89 -12.23 12.07
C ALA A 329 -12.93 -11.01 11.14
N LEU A 330 -13.76 -11.05 10.12
CA LEU A 330 -14.17 -9.89 9.35
C LEU A 330 -15.21 -9.11 10.18
N LEU A 331 -15.05 -7.81 10.24
CA LEU A 331 -15.93 -6.87 10.94
C LEU A 331 -16.60 -5.93 9.94
N CYS A 332 -17.86 -5.58 10.21
CA CYS A 332 -18.52 -4.39 9.69
C CYS A 332 -18.71 -3.41 10.84
N VAL A 333 -18.23 -2.18 10.67
CA VAL A 333 -18.20 -1.16 11.73
C VAL A 333 -18.72 0.16 11.17
N SER A 334 -19.64 0.82 11.87
CA SER A 334 -20.04 2.18 11.55
C SER A 334 -18.84 3.13 11.65
N PHE A 335 -18.54 3.88 10.59
CA PHE A 335 -17.44 4.84 10.58
C PHE A 335 -17.66 5.98 11.56
N GLU A 336 -18.89 6.46 11.70
CA GLU A 336 -19.19 7.61 12.55
C GLU A 336 -19.18 7.29 14.04
N THR A 337 -19.60 6.07 14.43
CA THR A 337 -19.84 5.74 15.84
C THR A 337 -18.90 4.68 16.41
N GLY A 338 -18.20 3.91 15.56
CA GLY A 338 -17.39 2.76 15.97
C GLY A 338 -18.25 1.54 16.36
N GLU A 339 -19.57 1.58 16.17
CA GLU A 339 -20.45 0.45 16.45
C GLU A 339 -20.13 -0.72 15.52
N ILE A 340 -19.86 -1.90 16.10
CA ILE A 340 -19.68 -3.14 15.33
C ILE A 340 -21.09 -3.66 14.97
N LYS A 341 -21.45 -3.59 13.69
CA LYS A 341 -22.75 -4.05 13.17
C LYS A 341 -22.82 -5.59 13.15
N TRP A 342 -21.76 -6.20 12.65
CA TRP A 342 -21.61 -7.67 12.66
C TRP A 342 -20.14 -8.07 12.62
N GLN A 343 -19.90 -9.35 12.97
CA GLN A 343 -18.61 -10.01 12.76
C GLN A 343 -18.82 -11.44 12.28
N ALA A 344 -17.95 -11.91 11.38
CA ALA A 344 -17.97 -13.27 10.84
C ALA A 344 -16.58 -13.82 10.65
N ARG A 345 -16.42 -15.14 10.69
CA ARG A 345 -15.11 -15.77 10.50
C ARG A 345 -14.50 -15.45 9.14
N SER A 346 -15.29 -15.48 8.05
CA SER A 346 -14.85 -15.24 6.68
C SER A 346 -13.55 -15.99 6.35
N ALA A 347 -12.55 -15.33 5.72
CA ALA A 347 -11.20 -15.86 5.51
C ALA A 347 -10.33 -15.87 6.80
N GLY A 348 -10.86 -15.41 7.93
CA GLY A 348 -10.10 -15.22 9.15
C GLY A 348 -9.26 -13.95 9.14
N LYS A 349 -8.19 -13.91 9.94
CA LYS A 349 -7.24 -12.80 9.96
C LYS A 349 -6.53 -12.71 8.61
N GLY A 350 -6.50 -11.54 8.01
CA GLY A 350 -5.90 -11.33 6.70
C GLY A 350 -6.06 -9.91 6.19
N SER A 351 -5.97 -9.73 4.90
CA SER A 351 -6.16 -8.47 4.17
C SER A 351 -7.31 -8.55 3.19
N LEU A 352 -7.76 -7.41 2.71
CA LEU A 352 -8.85 -7.35 1.74
C LEU A 352 -8.75 -6.12 0.83
N CYS A 353 -9.43 -6.19 -0.30
CA CYS A 353 -9.79 -5.05 -1.12
C CYS A 353 -11.28 -5.13 -1.49
N TYR A 354 -11.83 -4.02 -1.93
CA TYR A 354 -13.21 -3.92 -2.43
C TYR A 354 -13.20 -3.76 -3.94
N ALA A 355 -14.14 -4.41 -4.62
CA ALA A 355 -14.46 -4.16 -6.02
C ALA A 355 -15.93 -4.51 -6.30
N ASP A 356 -16.63 -3.65 -7.04
CA ASP A 356 -17.94 -3.92 -7.64
C ASP A 356 -18.97 -4.53 -6.65
N GLY A 357 -19.11 -3.93 -5.46
CA GLY A 357 -20.05 -4.35 -4.43
C GLY A 357 -19.59 -5.51 -3.54
N HIS A 358 -18.35 -5.98 -3.69
CA HIS A 358 -17.84 -7.14 -2.95
C HIS A 358 -16.47 -6.88 -2.31
N LEU A 359 -16.23 -7.56 -1.19
CA LEU A 359 -14.92 -7.66 -0.53
C LEU A 359 -14.22 -8.94 -1.00
N TYR A 360 -12.99 -8.79 -1.44
CA TYR A 360 -12.08 -9.87 -1.81
C TYR A 360 -11.13 -10.07 -0.63
N CYS A 361 -11.43 -11.04 0.24
CA CYS A 361 -10.71 -11.26 1.48
C CYS A 361 -9.67 -12.38 1.34
N TYR A 362 -8.44 -12.15 1.80
CA TYR A 362 -7.35 -13.13 1.78
C TYR A 362 -6.78 -13.32 3.18
N GLY A 363 -7.00 -14.49 3.76
CA GLY A 363 -6.63 -14.84 5.12
C GLY A 363 -5.23 -15.45 5.27
N GLU A 364 -4.60 -15.29 6.43
CA GLU A 364 -3.28 -15.87 6.77
C GLU A 364 -3.23 -17.41 6.71
N ARG A 365 -4.38 -18.07 6.62
CA ARG A 365 -4.50 -19.54 6.45
C ARG A 365 -4.74 -19.94 5.00
N ASN A 366 -4.48 -19.02 4.06
CA ASN A 366 -4.65 -19.21 2.62
C ASN A 366 -6.11 -19.44 2.17
N GLU A 367 -7.07 -19.10 3.05
CA GLU A 367 -8.48 -19.02 2.68
C GLU A 367 -8.77 -17.71 1.96
N VAL A 368 -9.55 -17.79 0.90
CA VAL A 368 -10.00 -16.65 0.10
C VAL A 368 -11.51 -16.64 0.09
N THR A 369 -12.13 -15.50 0.39
CA THR A 369 -13.59 -15.37 0.36
C THR A 369 -14.04 -14.14 -0.42
N LEU A 370 -15.11 -14.28 -1.18
CA LEU A 370 -15.88 -13.19 -1.77
C LEU A 370 -17.07 -12.90 -0.85
N VAL A 371 -17.21 -11.66 -0.40
CA VAL A 371 -18.26 -11.27 0.53
C VAL A 371 -18.99 -10.06 -0.05
N GLU A 372 -20.30 -10.13 -0.18
CA GLU A 372 -21.12 -9.00 -0.59
C GLU A 372 -21.09 -7.89 0.48
N VAL A 373 -20.91 -6.65 0.05
CA VAL A 373 -20.96 -5.50 0.96
C VAL A 373 -22.39 -5.30 1.46
N ASN A 374 -22.57 -5.50 2.75
CA ASN A 374 -23.85 -5.35 3.44
C ASN A 374 -23.59 -4.92 4.89
N SER A 375 -24.30 -3.89 5.35
CA SER A 375 -24.15 -3.38 6.72
C SER A 375 -24.97 -4.15 7.76
N GLU A 376 -25.98 -4.91 7.33
CA GLU A 376 -26.90 -5.59 8.22
C GLU A 376 -26.45 -7.01 8.57
N GLU A 377 -25.85 -7.75 7.59
CA GLU A 377 -25.45 -9.12 7.76
C GLU A 377 -24.25 -9.53 6.91
N TYR A 378 -23.59 -10.64 7.27
CA TYR A 378 -22.52 -11.25 6.50
C TYR A 378 -23.09 -12.14 5.39
N ILE A 379 -22.77 -11.84 4.13
CA ILE A 379 -23.22 -12.61 2.95
C ILE A 379 -22.00 -13.11 2.18
N GLU A 380 -21.65 -14.38 2.28
CA GLU A 380 -20.57 -15.01 1.52
C GLU A 380 -21.04 -15.45 0.14
N LYS A 381 -20.30 -15.08 -0.90
CA LYS A 381 -20.59 -15.33 -2.32
C LYS A 381 -19.61 -16.29 -2.98
N GLY A 382 -18.65 -16.78 -2.25
CA GLY A 382 -17.70 -17.77 -2.71
C GLY A 382 -16.51 -17.94 -1.80
N ARG A 383 -15.93 -19.13 -1.84
CA ARG A 383 -14.77 -19.51 -1.03
C ARG A 383 -13.89 -20.49 -1.77
N PHE A 384 -12.59 -20.32 -1.64
CA PHE A 384 -11.61 -21.34 -2.04
C PHE A 384 -10.34 -21.21 -1.19
N SER A 385 -9.47 -22.21 -1.27
CA SER A 385 -8.17 -22.21 -0.60
C SER A 385 -7.06 -22.21 -1.64
N VAL A 386 -6.00 -21.43 -1.41
CA VAL A 386 -4.78 -21.49 -2.22
C VAL A 386 -3.71 -22.32 -1.50
N PRO A 387 -2.82 -23.01 -2.25
CA PRO A 387 -1.73 -23.77 -1.63
C PRO A 387 -0.83 -22.86 -0.81
N LYS A 388 -0.59 -23.21 0.46
CA LYS A 388 0.28 -22.46 1.35
C LYS A 388 1.74 -22.61 0.95
N ARG A 389 2.42 -21.50 0.71
CA ARG A 389 3.84 -21.45 0.32
C ARG A 389 4.75 -20.79 1.34
N GLY A 390 4.20 -19.92 2.18
CA GLY A 390 4.92 -19.20 3.23
C GLY A 390 4.45 -19.51 4.63
N LYS A 391 5.00 -18.79 5.62
CA LYS A 391 4.57 -18.86 7.02
C LYS A 391 3.27 -18.06 7.23
N GLN A 392 3.17 -16.89 6.61
CA GLN A 392 2.02 -15.98 6.66
C GLN A 392 1.76 -15.40 5.27
N THR A 393 0.50 -15.00 5.01
CA THR A 393 0.09 -14.29 3.81
C THR A 393 -0.17 -12.83 4.19
N TRP A 394 0.81 -11.96 3.98
CA TRP A 394 0.70 -10.54 4.33
C TRP A 394 0.62 -9.61 3.12
N ALA A 395 0.84 -10.13 1.92
CA ALA A 395 0.59 -9.37 0.70
C ALA A 395 -0.92 -9.11 0.56
N HIS A 396 -1.28 -7.86 0.25
CA HIS A 396 -2.67 -7.50 0.03
C HIS A 396 -3.18 -8.05 -1.30
N PRO A 397 -4.43 -8.53 -1.36
CA PRO A 397 -5.08 -8.89 -2.62
C PRO A 397 -5.32 -7.63 -3.46
N VAL A 398 -5.29 -7.78 -4.78
CA VAL A 398 -5.50 -6.69 -5.73
C VAL A 398 -6.53 -7.09 -6.77
N VAL A 399 -7.50 -6.21 -7.02
CA VAL A 399 -8.45 -6.33 -8.15
C VAL A 399 -8.21 -5.17 -9.10
N ALA A 400 -7.82 -5.48 -10.33
CA ALA A 400 -7.53 -4.48 -11.35
C ALA A 400 -7.77 -5.06 -12.76
N ASN A 401 -8.42 -4.29 -13.63
CA ASN A 401 -8.63 -4.62 -15.04
C ASN A 401 -9.35 -5.97 -15.27
N GLY A 402 -10.31 -6.31 -14.40
CA GLY A 402 -11.07 -7.56 -14.45
C GLY A 402 -10.28 -8.79 -14.00
N LYS A 403 -9.15 -8.59 -13.36
CA LYS A 403 -8.28 -9.62 -12.80
C LYS A 403 -8.15 -9.49 -11.29
N PHE A 404 -8.02 -10.62 -10.62
CA PHE A 404 -7.79 -10.71 -9.19
C PHE A 404 -6.43 -11.37 -8.95
N PHE A 405 -5.56 -10.67 -8.23
CA PHE A 405 -4.18 -11.10 -7.99
C PHE A 405 -3.97 -11.46 -6.54
N LEU A 406 -3.37 -12.62 -6.31
CA LEU A 406 -2.94 -13.11 -5.00
C LEU A 406 -1.44 -13.43 -5.02
N ARG A 407 -0.73 -12.95 -4.02
CA ARG A 407 0.66 -13.32 -3.79
C ARG A 407 0.84 -14.08 -2.48
N ASP A 408 1.54 -15.23 -2.55
CA ASP A 408 2.06 -15.95 -1.39
C ASP A 408 3.56 -16.23 -1.59
N MET A 409 4.39 -15.42 -0.94
CA MET A 409 5.85 -15.49 -1.02
C MET A 409 6.37 -15.42 -2.48
N THR A 410 6.90 -16.50 -3.01
CA THR A 410 7.44 -16.61 -4.38
C THR A 410 6.37 -16.72 -5.45
N ASN A 411 5.15 -17.05 -5.06
CA ASN A 411 4.06 -17.31 -6.00
C ASN A 411 3.17 -16.09 -6.21
N LEU A 412 2.84 -15.80 -7.45
CA LEU A 412 1.86 -14.83 -7.86
C LEU A 412 0.84 -15.50 -8.78
N THR A 413 -0.43 -15.48 -8.38
CA THR A 413 -1.54 -16.03 -9.16
C THR A 413 -2.48 -14.93 -9.60
N CYS A 414 -2.85 -14.94 -10.85
CA CYS A 414 -3.84 -14.08 -11.47
C CYS A 414 -5.09 -14.88 -11.83
N TYR A 415 -6.24 -14.44 -11.37
CA TYR A 415 -7.54 -15.04 -11.67
C TYR A 415 -8.35 -14.10 -12.58
N ASN A 416 -9.16 -14.69 -13.48
CA ASN A 416 -10.15 -13.94 -14.25
C ASN A 416 -11.43 -13.79 -13.42
N VAL A 417 -11.79 -12.57 -13.08
CA VAL A 417 -12.99 -12.26 -12.29
C VAL A 417 -14.05 -11.47 -13.08
N ARG A 418 -13.88 -11.28 -14.38
CA ARG A 418 -14.92 -10.69 -15.23
C ARG A 418 -16.15 -11.59 -15.26
N ALA A 419 -17.33 -10.97 -15.16
CA ALA A 419 -18.58 -11.66 -15.50
C ALA A 419 -18.55 -12.08 -16.97
N GLU A 420 -19.17 -13.24 -17.26
CA GLU A 420 -19.37 -13.73 -18.62
C GLU A 420 -20.47 -12.98 -19.34
#